data_b8703513cdd907004f0b7fb3369c53d8
#
_entry.id   b8703513cdd907004f0b7fb3369c53d8
#
_cell.length_a   1.000
_cell.length_b   1.000
_cell.length_c   1.000
_cell.angle_alpha   90.00
_cell.angle_beta   90.00
_cell.angle_gamma   90.00
#
_symmetry.space_group_name_H-M   'P 1'
#
loop_
_entity.id
_entity.type
_entity.pdbx_description
1 polymer ?
#
loop_
_entity_poly.entity_id
_entity_poly.type
_entity_poly.pdbx_seq_one_letter_code
_entity_poly.pdbx_strand_id
1 'polypeptide(L)'
;SGENVGNYAIQQGGLGLVSGNYDLAYQGNNLTITKALLNVIADAKTKVYGDADPSLTYQVSGLKNGDTAGSILTGGLNRAAGENVGVYGINQGDLALNSGNYDLSYQGNNLTITKALLNVIADAKTKVYGDADPSLTYQVSGLKNGDTAGAVLNGGGLVRVSGENVGNYAIQQGGLGLVSGNYDLAYQGNNLTITKALLNVIADAKTKVYGDADPSLTYQVSGLKNGDSAGSILTGGLNRAAGENVGVYGINQGDLALNSGNYDLSYQGNNLTITKALLNVIADAKTKVYGDADPALTYQVSGLKNGDTAGAVLNGGGLVRVSGENVG
;
A
#
# COMPACT_ATOMS: atom_id res chain seq x y z
N SER A 1 -29.24 -63.55 36.28
CA SER A 1 -28.77 -62.40 35.52
C SER A 1 -27.53 -62.84 34.78
N GLY A 2 -27.42 -62.51 33.53
CA GLY A 2 -26.44 -62.99 32.58
C GLY A 2 -27.10 -63.77 31.47
N GLU A 3 -28.18 -63.19 30.90
CA GLU A 3 -28.92 -63.81 29.84
C GLU A 3 -28.24 -63.53 28.50
N ASN A 4 -27.66 -64.54 27.91
CA ASN A 4 -27.12 -64.48 26.55
C ASN A 4 -28.16 -64.95 25.54
N VAL A 5 -28.01 -64.57 24.29
CA VAL A 5 -28.73 -65.13 23.18
C VAL A 5 -28.61 -66.63 23.15
N GLY A 6 -29.72 -67.36 23.04
CA GLY A 6 -29.72 -68.83 23.05
C GLY A 6 -31.08 -69.40 23.38
N ASN A 7 -31.12 -70.74 23.41
CA ASN A 7 -32.27 -71.50 23.85
C ASN A 7 -32.10 -72.04 25.24
N TYR A 8 -33.00 -71.74 26.12
CA TYR A 8 -32.99 -72.15 27.53
C TYR A 8 -34.19 -73.05 27.83
N ALA A 9 -33.91 -74.23 28.28
CA ALA A 9 -34.98 -75.18 28.58
C ALA A 9 -35.85 -74.66 29.74
N ILE A 10 -37.17 -74.66 29.53
CA ILE A 10 -38.17 -74.42 30.56
C ILE A 10 -38.35 -75.69 31.34
N GLN A 11 -38.01 -75.72 32.57
CA GLN A 11 -38.12 -76.86 33.51
C GLN A 11 -39.38 -76.74 34.34
N GLN A 12 -39.83 -77.87 34.88
CA GLN A 12 -41.04 -77.97 35.75
C GLN A 12 -40.95 -77.00 36.95
N GLY A 13 -39.75 -76.78 37.51
CA GLY A 13 -39.56 -75.97 38.68
C GLY A 13 -40.32 -76.51 39.91
N GLY A 14 -41.03 -75.59 40.58
CA GLY A 14 -41.86 -75.96 41.72
C GLY A 14 -43.32 -76.38 41.37
N LEU A 15 -43.60 -76.55 40.05
CA LEU A 15 -44.94 -76.97 39.64
C LEU A 15 -45.20 -78.47 40.09
N GLY A 16 -46.11 -78.63 41.09
CA GLY A 16 -46.48 -79.99 41.63
C GLY A 16 -47.98 -80.15 41.74
N LEU A 17 -48.44 -81.35 42.09
CA LEU A 17 -49.83 -81.65 42.33
C LEU A 17 -50.19 -81.44 43.80
N VAL A 18 -51.34 -80.81 44.00
CA VAL A 18 -51.96 -80.66 45.34
C VAL A 18 -53.13 -81.72 45.50
N SER A 19 -53.49 -82.45 44.48
CA SER A 19 -54.51 -83.47 44.45
C SER A 19 -53.93 -84.88 44.21
N GLY A 20 -54.30 -85.82 45.00
CA GLY A 20 -53.89 -87.24 44.87
C GLY A 20 -54.64 -88.03 43.75
N ASN A 21 -55.50 -87.33 42.98
CA ASN A 21 -56.33 -88.02 41.93
C ASN A 21 -55.73 -87.95 40.53
N TYR A 22 -54.47 -87.34 40.44
CA TYR A 22 -53.82 -87.17 39.11
C TYR A 22 -52.38 -87.57 39.22
N ASP A 23 -51.82 -87.99 38.06
CA ASP A 23 -50.35 -88.11 37.83
C ASP A 23 -49.89 -86.93 36.95
N LEU A 24 -48.81 -86.31 37.37
CA LEU A 24 -48.26 -85.18 36.62
C LEU A 24 -47.22 -85.64 35.60
N ALA A 25 -47.55 -85.45 34.34
CA ALA A 25 -46.56 -85.57 33.25
C ALA A 25 -46.16 -84.16 32.75
N TYR A 26 -44.94 -83.83 32.98
CA TYR A 26 -44.38 -82.57 32.50
C TYR A 26 -43.62 -82.76 31.20
N GLN A 27 -43.92 -81.91 30.18
CA GLN A 27 -43.19 -81.85 28.92
C GLN A 27 -42.59 -80.43 28.83
N GLY A 28 -41.28 -80.29 28.90
CA GLY A 28 -40.57 -79.03 28.79
C GLY A 28 -40.55 -78.46 27.37
N ASN A 29 -40.32 -77.23 27.21
CA ASN A 29 -40.06 -76.50 25.94
C ASN A 29 -38.92 -75.50 26.18
N ASN A 30 -38.61 -74.60 25.22
CA ASN A 30 -37.53 -73.66 25.30
C ASN A 30 -38.04 -72.21 25.32
N LEU A 31 -37.38 -71.39 26.15
CA LEU A 31 -37.33 -69.93 26.02
C LEU A 31 -36.17 -69.57 25.05
N THR A 32 -36.51 -68.99 23.92
CA THR A 32 -35.50 -68.51 22.97
C THR A 32 -35.26 -67.02 23.21
N ILE A 33 -34.01 -66.66 23.54
CA ILE A 33 -33.53 -65.28 23.67
C ILE A 33 -32.92 -64.93 22.29
N THR A 34 -33.44 -63.92 21.61
CA THR A 34 -32.96 -63.41 20.31
C THR A 34 -32.05 -62.20 20.53
N LYS A 35 -31.22 -61.89 19.52
CA LYS A 35 -30.35 -60.72 19.55
C LYS A 35 -31.12 -59.42 19.64
N ALA A 36 -30.59 -58.46 20.38
CA ALA A 36 -31.10 -57.11 20.43
C ALA A 36 -30.53 -56.28 19.25
N LEU A 37 -31.32 -55.39 18.67
CA LEU A 37 -30.84 -54.45 17.66
C LEU A 37 -30.05 -53.33 18.33
N LEU A 38 -28.81 -53.13 17.90
CA LEU A 38 -27.97 -52.02 18.28
C LEU A 38 -27.87 -51.03 17.13
N ASN A 39 -28.38 -49.82 17.31
CA ASN A 39 -28.26 -48.77 16.29
C ASN A 39 -27.08 -47.89 16.61
N VAL A 40 -26.20 -47.71 15.62
CA VAL A 40 -25.04 -46.79 15.66
C VAL A 40 -25.22 -45.79 14.55
N ILE A 41 -25.25 -44.49 14.88
CA ILE A 41 -25.41 -43.38 13.97
C ILE A 41 -24.17 -42.50 14.07
N ALA A 42 -23.40 -42.35 12.96
CA ALA A 42 -22.23 -41.44 12.94
C ALA A 42 -22.65 -39.98 13.13
N ASP A 43 -21.85 -39.24 13.87
CA ASP A 43 -22.01 -37.79 14.01
C ASP A 43 -21.49 -37.08 12.75
N ALA A 44 -22.21 -36.05 12.27
CA ALA A 44 -21.71 -35.16 11.23
C ALA A 44 -20.49 -34.38 11.74
N LYS A 45 -19.53 -34.15 10.89
CA LYS A 45 -18.28 -33.40 11.20
C LYS A 45 -18.02 -32.35 10.14
N THR A 46 -17.28 -31.31 10.52
CA THR A 46 -16.85 -30.23 9.62
C THR A 46 -15.41 -29.88 9.90
N LYS A 47 -14.64 -29.58 8.86
CA LYS A 47 -13.30 -29.00 8.98
C LYS A 47 -13.11 -27.95 7.88
N VAL A 48 -12.11 -27.07 8.04
CA VAL A 48 -11.66 -26.17 6.99
C VAL A 48 -10.63 -26.89 6.13
N TYR A 49 -10.58 -26.60 4.84
CA TYR A 49 -9.57 -27.10 3.93
C TYR A 49 -8.15 -26.94 4.51
N GLY A 50 -7.38 -28.01 4.46
CA GLY A 50 -6.01 -28.08 4.97
C GLY A 50 -5.88 -28.25 6.49
N ASP A 51 -6.97 -28.27 7.24
CA ASP A 51 -6.93 -28.63 8.66
C ASP A 51 -6.89 -30.15 8.84
N ALA A 52 -6.43 -30.63 10.00
CA ALA A 52 -6.47 -32.06 10.33
C ALA A 52 -7.92 -32.55 10.45
N ASP A 53 -8.13 -33.83 10.17
CA ASP A 53 -9.42 -34.45 10.37
C ASP A 53 -9.85 -34.42 11.84
N PRO A 54 -11.09 -34.08 12.15
CA PRO A 54 -11.64 -34.22 13.48
C PRO A 54 -11.82 -35.71 13.82
N SER A 55 -11.76 -36.06 15.10
CA SER A 55 -12.11 -37.39 15.56
C SER A 55 -13.55 -37.74 15.18
N LEU A 56 -13.73 -38.88 14.53
CA LEU A 56 -15.05 -39.38 14.17
C LEU A 56 -15.71 -39.98 15.42
N THR A 57 -16.97 -39.61 15.64
CA THR A 57 -17.78 -40.04 16.78
C THR A 57 -19.14 -40.54 16.32
N TYR A 58 -19.85 -41.25 17.19
CA TYR A 58 -21.15 -41.79 16.90
C TYR A 58 -22.06 -41.82 18.12
N GLN A 59 -23.34 -41.89 17.90
CA GLN A 59 -24.37 -42.12 18.91
C GLN A 59 -24.81 -43.59 18.88
N VAL A 60 -25.07 -44.19 20.05
CA VAL A 60 -25.49 -45.57 20.21
C VAL A 60 -26.82 -45.64 20.92
N SER A 61 -27.75 -46.48 20.39
CA SER A 61 -29.04 -46.77 21.03
C SER A 61 -29.36 -48.25 20.92
N GLY A 62 -30.20 -48.77 21.82
CA GLY A 62 -30.59 -50.17 21.87
C GLY A 62 -29.77 -51.03 22.84
N LEU A 63 -28.88 -50.42 23.60
CA LEU A 63 -28.13 -51.16 24.68
C LEU A 63 -29.09 -51.75 25.70
N LYS A 64 -28.79 -52.99 26.15
CA LYS A 64 -29.56 -53.74 27.14
C LYS A 64 -28.67 -54.17 28.34
N ASN A 65 -29.29 -54.59 29.40
CA ASN A 65 -28.64 -55.20 30.62
C ASN A 65 -27.57 -54.35 31.25
N GLY A 66 -27.53 -53.02 31.04
CA GLY A 66 -26.48 -52.15 31.55
C GLY A 66 -25.18 -52.18 30.73
N ASP A 67 -25.21 -52.77 29.52
CA ASP A 67 -24.06 -52.76 28.61
C ASP A 67 -23.75 -51.31 28.18
N THR A 68 -22.47 -51.06 27.88
CA THR A 68 -21.97 -49.78 27.37
C THR A 68 -21.42 -49.97 25.96
N ALA A 69 -21.37 -48.86 25.16
CA ALA A 69 -20.77 -48.92 23.83
C ALA A 69 -19.35 -49.48 23.86
N GLY A 70 -18.52 -49.06 24.81
CA GLY A 70 -17.12 -49.53 24.96
C GLY A 70 -16.96 -50.97 25.35
N SER A 71 -18.04 -51.63 25.93
CA SER A 71 -17.97 -53.04 26.30
C SER A 71 -18.40 -53.97 25.15
N ILE A 72 -19.14 -53.44 24.15
CA ILE A 72 -19.73 -54.28 23.10
C ILE A 72 -19.33 -53.90 21.67
N LEU A 73 -18.68 -52.74 21.49
CA LEU A 73 -18.10 -52.29 20.22
C LEU A 73 -16.61 -52.26 20.24
N THR A 74 -15.98 -52.61 19.15
CA THR A 74 -14.54 -52.52 18.90
C THR A 74 -14.30 -51.90 17.52
N GLY A 75 -13.02 -51.42 17.27
CA GLY A 75 -12.68 -50.73 16.04
C GLY A 75 -13.17 -49.27 16.01
N GLY A 76 -13.25 -48.68 14.83
CA GLY A 76 -13.61 -47.29 14.65
C GLY A 76 -14.21 -46.96 13.30
N LEU A 77 -14.74 -45.75 13.21
CA LEU A 77 -15.25 -45.19 11.95
C LEU A 77 -14.09 -44.76 11.05
N ASN A 78 -14.32 -44.76 9.74
CA ASN A 78 -13.45 -44.12 8.76
C ASN A 78 -14.26 -43.17 7.88
N ARG A 79 -13.59 -42.40 7.04
CA ARG A 79 -14.23 -41.54 6.05
C ARG A 79 -13.78 -41.86 4.63
N ALA A 80 -14.58 -41.46 3.63
CA ALA A 80 -14.15 -41.43 2.25
C ALA A 80 -12.93 -40.54 2.07
N ALA A 81 -12.00 -40.97 1.22
CA ALA A 81 -10.76 -40.23 0.92
C ALA A 81 -11.06 -38.97 0.13
N GLY A 82 -10.23 -37.92 0.34
CA GLY A 82 -10.30 -36.64 -0.33
C GLY A 82 -10.03 -35.48 0.64
N GLU A 83 -9.36 -34.43 0.12
CA GLU A 83 -9.02 -33.25 0.93
C GLU A 83 -9.57 -31.95 0.35
N ASN A 84 -10.11 -31.96 -0.86
CA ASN A 84 -10.72 -30.76 -1.44
C ASN A 84 -12.03 -30.39 -0.74
N VAL A 85 -12.44 -29.14 -0.89
CA VAL A 85 -13.77 -28.70 -0.46
C VAL A 85 -14.84 -29.59 -1.02
N GLY A 86 -15.69 -30.11 -0.14
CA GLY A 86 -16.71 -31.09 -0.52
C GLY A 86 -17.31 -31.84 0.66
N VAL A 87 -18.08 -32.86 0.36
CA VAL A 87 -18.77 -33.71 1.35
C VAL A 87 -18.27 -35.14 1.20
N TYR A 88 -17.80 -35.72 2.29
CA TYR A 88 -17.18 -37.04 2.35
C TYR A 88 -17.92 -37.93 3.34
N GLY A 89 -18.43 -39.08 2.90
CA GLY A 89 -19.18 -40.00 3.75
C GLY A 89 -18.33 -40.55 4.92
N ILE A 90 -18.90 -40.55 6.10
CA ILE A 90 -18.39 -41.24 7.27
C ILE A 90 -18.96 -42.64 7.28
N ASN A 91 -18.11 -43.65 7.14
CA ASN A 91 -18.48 -45.04 6.99
C ASN A 91 -18.17 -45.82 8.27
N GLN A 92 -18.76 -47.03 8.37
CA GLN A 92 -18.58 -47.90 9.53
C GLN A 92 -17.11 -48.23 9.83
N GLY A 93 -16.25 -48.26 8.77
CA GLY A 93 -14.86 -48.65 8.92
C GLY A 93 -14.72 -50.08 9.43
N ASP A 94 -13.89 -50.22 10.48
CA ASP A 94 -13.68 -51.50 11.19
C ASP A 94 -14.53 -51.58 12.48
N LEU A 95 -15.46 -50.67 12.71
CA LEU A 95 -16.39 -50.74 13.84
C LEU A 95 -17.23 -52.02 13.79
N ALA A 96 -17.10 -52.83 14.78
CA ALA A 96 -17.71 -54.15 14.86
C ALA A 96 -18.20 -54.47 16.27
N LEU A 97 -19.13 -55.49 16.35
CA LEU A 97 -19.58 -56.01 17.61
C LEU A 97 -18.52 -56.94 18.23
N ASN A 98 -18.29 -56.76 19.52
CA ASN A 98 -17.53 -57.62 20.39
C ASN A 98 -18.48 -58.54 21.23
N SER A 99 -19.75 -58.59 20.93
CA SER A 99 -20.77 -59.32 21.68
C SER A 99 -21.69 -60.08 20.72
N GLY A 100 -21.97 -61.33 21.02
CA GLY A 100 -22.93 -62.19 20.27
C GLY A 100 -24.40 -61.84 20.55
N ASN A 101 -24.70 -60.99 21.50
CA ASN A 101 -26.05 -60.68 21.95
C ASN A 101 -26.76 -59.59 21.13
N TYR A 102 -26.08 -58.98 20.16
CA TYR A 102 -26.59 -57.90 19.39
C TYR A 102 -26.45 -58.13 17.87
N ASP A 103 -27.32 -57.47 17.09
CA ASP A 103 -27.14 -57.25 15.69
C ASP A 103 -26.90 -55.74 15.47
N LEU A 104 -25.85 -55.42 14.70
CA LEU A 104 -25.41 -54.02 14.48
C LEU A 104 -26.17 -53.44 13.24
N SER A 105 -26.83 -52.33 13.46
CA SER A 105 -27.35 -51.43 12.42
C SER A 105 -26.52 -50.16 12.42
N TYR A 106 -25.81 -49.88 11.32
CA TYR A 106 -24.99 -48.67 11.18
C TYR A 106 -25.66 -47.70 10.20
N GLN A 107 -25.71 -46.42 10.60
CA GLN A 107 -26.10 -45.30 9.73
C GLN A 107 -24.94 -44.31 9.64
N GLY A 108 -24.43 -44.11 8.40
CA GLY A 108 -23.37 -43.15 8.14
C GLY A 108 -23.86 -41.70 8.20
N ASN A 109 -22.91 -40.78 8.19
CA ASN A 109 -23.12 -39.35 8.07
C ASN A 109 -22.00 -38.76 7.23
N ASN A 110 -21.75 -37.41 7.29
CA ASN A 110 -20.79 -36.74 6.42
C ASN A 110 -19.76 -35.93 7.23
N LEU A 111 -18.51 -35.90 6.72
CA LEU A 111 -17.53 -34.88 6.97
C LEU A 111 -17.64 -33.85 5.85
N THR A 112 -17.94 -32.58 6.19
CA THR A 112 -17.94 -31.47 5.24
C THR A 112 -16.62 -30.69 5.35
N ILE A 113 -15.89 -30.58 4.23
CA ILE A 113 -14.71 -29.73 4.12
C ILE A 113 -15.14 -28.39 3.52
N THR A 114 -14.96 -27.32 4.28
CA THR A 114 -15.30 -25.95 3.88
C THR A 114 -14.05 -25.23 3.36
N LYS A 115 -14.24 -24.13 2.62
CA LYS A 115 -13.15 -23.33 2.07
C LYS A 115 -12.31 -22.70 3.16
N ALA A 116 -11.00 -22.62 2.89
CA ALA A 116 -10.07 -21.82 3.69
C ALA A 116 -10.11 -20.34 3.26
N LEU A 117 -9.87 -19.43 4.19
CA LEU A 117 -9.77 -17.99 3.87
C LEU A 117 -8.35 -17.68 3.39
N LEU A 118 -8.24 -17.13 2.17
CA LEU A 118 -7.02 -16.60 1.60
C LEU A 118 -7.05 -15.07 1.70
N ASN A 119 -6.14 -14.49 2.47
CA ASN A 119 -6.00 -13.06 2.58
C ASN A 119 -4.96 -12.55 1.59
N VAL A 120 -5.31 -11.55 0.80
CA VAL A 120 -4.43 -10.82 -0.10
C VAL A 120 -4.46 -9.34 0.27
N ILE A 121 -3.32 -8.80 0.63
CA ILE A 121 -3.17 -7.40 1.05
C ILE A 121 -2.25 -6.69 0.07
N ALA A 122 -2.75 -5.65 -0.61
CA ALA A 122 -1.93 -4.83 -1.51
C ALA A 122 -0.85 -4.09 -0.74
N ASP A 123 0.36 -4.01 -1.30
CA ASP A 123 1.43 -3.20 -0.75
C ASP A 123 1.19 -1.71 -1.06
N ALA A 124 1.42 -0.84 -0.09
CA ALA A 124 1.46 0.61 -0.33
C ALA A 124 2.60 0.94 -1.29
N LYS A 125 2.37 1.88 -2.18
CA LYS A 125 3.35 2.37 -3.15
C LYS A 125 3.44 3.89 -3.12
N THR A 126 4.58 4.42 -3.55
CA THR A 126 4.81 5.87 -3.65
C THR A 126 5.54 6.16 -4.96
N LYS A 127 5.19 7.27 -5.59
CA LYS A 127 5.93 7.87 -6.71
C LYS A 127 5.95 9.38 -6.58
N VAL A 128 6.87 10.05 -7.27
CA VAL A 128 6.86 11.49 -7.43
C VAL A 128 5.95 11.86 -8.60
N TYR A 129 5.28 13.00 -8.54
CA TYR A 129 4.48 13.53 -9.64
C TYR A 129 5.24 13.50 -10.97
N GLY A 130 4.58 12.99 -12.01
CA GLY A 130 5.13 12.84 -13.34
C GLY A 130 6.08 11.65 -13.56
N ASP A 131 6.40 10.88 -12.52
CA ASP A 131 7.13 9.62 -12.70
C ASP A 131 6.17 8.50 -13.14
N ALA A 132 6.73 7.44 -13.73
CA ALA A 132 5.97 6.24 -14.08
C ALA A 132 5.43 5.52 -12.83
N ASP A 133 4.31 4.83 -12.97
CA ASP A 133 3.75 4.02 -11.90
C ASP A 133 4.70 2.86 -11.54
N PRO A 134 4.94 2.62 -10.26
CA PRO A 134 5.63 1.43 -9.82
C PRO A 134 4.76 0.18 -10.03
N SER A 135 5.37 -0.98 -10.19
CA SER A 135 4.66 -2.25 -10.20
C SER A 135 3.89 -2.45 -8.90
N LEU A 136 2.60 -2.76 -9.01
CA LEU A 136 1.75 -3.07 -7.88
C LEU A 136 2.03 -4.50 -7.40
N THR A 137 2.22 -4.68 -6.11
CA THR A 137 2.53 -5.96 -5.46
C THR A 137 1.60 -6.19 -4.27
N TYR A 138 1.57 -7.42 -3.77
CA TYR A 138 0.72 -7.81 -2.66
C TYR A 138 1.37 -8.91 -1.81
N GLN A 139 0.90 -9.05 -0.57
CA GLN A 139 1.22 -10.13 0.34
C GLN A 139 0.06 -11.13 0.38
N VAL A 140 0.38 -12.43 0.51
CA VAL A 140 -0.60 -13.51 0.60
C VAL A 140 -0.41 -14.26 1.91
N SER A 141 -1.51 -14.54 2.61
CA SER A 141 -1.52 -15.37 3.80
C SER A 141 -2.77 -16.24 3.86
N GLY A 142 -2.71 -17.33 4.64
CA GLY A 142 -3.80 -18.29 4.76
C GLY A 142 -3.72 -19.46 3.78
N LEU A 143 -2.61 -19.61 3.04
CA LEU A 143 -2.35 -20.80 2.23
C LEU A 143 -2.29 -22.05 3.12
N LYS A 144 -2.88 -23.13 2.69
CA LYS A 144 -2.99 -24.41 3.36
C LYS A 144 -2.40 -25.54 2.51
N ASN A 145 -2.16 -26.69 3.12
CA ASN A 145 -1.81 -27.94 2.43
C ASN A 145 -0.53 -27.87 1.56
N GLY A 146 0.35 -26.89 1.81
CA GLY A 146 1.54 -26.67 0.98
C GLY A 146 1.24 -25.96 -0.34
N ASP A 147 0.04 -25.40 -0.53
CA ASP A 147 -0.32 -24.62 -1.71
C ASP A 147 0.54 -23.36 -1.83
N THR A 148 0.75 -22.91 -3.07
CA THR A 148 1.46 -21.68 -3.38
C THR A 148 0.52 -20.63 -3.96
N ALA A 149 0.85 -19.35 -3.79
CA ALA A 149 0.06 -18.26 -4.35
C ALA A 149 -0.13 -18.41 -5.87
N GLY A 150 0.92 -18.82 -6.61
CA GLY A 150 0.85 -19.02 -8.05
C GLY A 150 -0.03 -20.20 -8.50
N ALA A 151 -0.26 -21.19 -7.62
CA ALA A 151 -1.16 -22.30 -7.91
C ALA A 151 -2.63 -22.00 -7.56
N VAL A 152 -2.85 -21.02 -6.66
CA VAL A 152 -4.18 -20.71 -6.12
C VAL A 152 -4.79 -19.48 -6.80
N LEU A 153 -3.96 -18.50 -7.17
CA LEU A 153 -4.38 -17.24 -7.80
C LEU A 153 -4.26 -17.33 -9.33
N ASN A 154 -5.14 -16.63 -10.06
CA ASN A 154 -5.21 -16.63 -11.52
C ASN A 154 -4.10 -15.84 -12.22
N GLY A 155 -3.15 -15.22 -11.49
CA GLY A 155 -2.12 -14.36 -12.06
C GLY A 155 -2.62 -13.00 -12.57
N GLY A 156 -3.88 -12.64 -12.35
CA GLY A 156 -4.42 -11.31 -12.65
C GLY A 156 -3.71 -10.22 -11.84
N GLY A 157 -3.59 -9.02 -12.42
CA GLY A 157 -2.90 -7.90 -11.78
C GLY A 157 -3.81 -7.03 -10.93
N LEU A 158 -3.21 -6.37 -9.95
CA LEU A 158 -3.85 -5.25 -9.25
C LEU A 158 -3.95 -4.04 -10.20
N VAL A 159 -4.91 -3.16 -9.93
CA VAL A 159 -5.08 -1.89 -10.63
C VAL A 159 -5.19 -0.76 -9.61
N ARG A 160 -4.87 0.45 -10.01
CA ARG A 160 -5.14 1.63 -9.18
C ARG A 160 -6.25 2.50 -9.76
N VAL A 161 -6.87 3.30 -8.93
CA VAL A 161 -7.74 4.39 -9.38
C VAL A 161 -6.91 5.38 -10.21
N SER A 162 -7.47 5.84 -11.32
CA SER A 162 -6.83 6.79 -12.24
C SER A 162 -6.64 8.16 -11.59
N GLY A 163 -5.60 8.87 -12.01
CA GLY A 163 -5.24 10.21 -11.57
C GLY A 163 -3.72 10.36 -11.48
N GLU A 164 -3.21 11.57 -11.78
CA GLU A 164 -1.78 11.87 -11.78
C GLU A 164 -1.41 13.03 -10.83
N ASN A 165 -2.37 13.76 -10.28
CA ASN A 165 -2.07 14.83 -9.34
C ASN A 165 -1.56 14.28 -8.00
N VAL A 166 -0.88 15.10 -7.23
CA VAL A 166 -0.48 14.78 -5.85
C VAL A 166 -1.69 14.35 -5.02
N GLY A 167 -1.58 13.18 -4.37
CA GLY A 167 -2.69 12.59 -3.63
C GLY A 167 -2.56 11.10 -3.44
N ASN A 168 -3.61 10.48 -2.89
CA ASN A 168 -3.69 9.04 -2.65
C ASN A 168 -4.67 8.39 -3.63
N TYR A 169 -4.24 7.33 -4.28
CA TYR A 169 -5.01 6.57 -5.26
C TYR A 169 -5.12 5.12 -4.82
N ALA A 170 -6.34 4.68 -4.54
CA ALA A 170 -6.59 3.34 -4.03
C ALA A 170 -6.10 2.26 -5.01
N ILE A 171 -5.38 1.27 -4.47
CA ILE A 171 -5.00 0.06 -5.17
C ILE A 171 -6.11 -0.96 -4.98
N GLN A 172 -6.70 -1.42 -6.07
CA GLN A 172 -7.85 -2.31 -6.14
C GLN A 172 -7.44 -3.69 -6.63
N GLN A 173 -8.28 -4.67 -6.34
CA GLN A 173 -8.05 -6.08 -6.72
C GLN A 173 -7.83 -6.28 -8.22
N GLY A 174 -8.49 -5.45 -9.06
CA GLY A 174 -8.39 -5.56 -10.51
C GLY A 174 -8.83 -6.94 -11.02
N GLY A 175 -7.97 -7.56 -11.83
CA GLY A 175 -8.20 -8.89 -12.38
C GLY A 175 -7.74 -10.06 -11.49
N LEU A 176 -7.18 -9.77 -10.29
CA LEU A 176 -6.72 -10.82 -9.38
C LEU A 176 -7.89 -11.64 -8.84
N GLY A 177 -7.85 -12.94 -9.00
CA GLY A 177 -8.90 -13.86 -8.57
C GLY A 177 -8.34 -15.24 -8.20
N LEU A 178 -9.25 -16.17 -7.85
CA LEU A 178 -8.91 -17.55 -7.53
C LEU A 178 -9.07 -18.46 -8.75
N VAL A 179 -8.16 -19.43 -8.90
CA VAL A 179 -8.34 -20.62 -9.75
C VAL A 179 -8.66 -21.86 -8.93
N SER A 180 -8.34 -21.88 -7.64
CA SER A 180 -8.63 -22.97 -6.74
C SER A 180 -10.01 -22.83 -6.10
N GLY A 181 -10.82 -23.91 -6.15
CA GLY A 181 -12.11 -23.99 -5.47
C GLY A 181 -12.05 -24.16 -3.95
N ASN A 182 -10.83 -24.35 -3.40
CA ASN A 182 -10.62 -24.65 -1.98
C ASN A 182 -10.51 -23.41 -1.09
N TYR A 183 -10.56 -22.23 -1.68
CA TYR A 183 -10.41 -20.96 -0.95
C TYR A 183 -11.54 -19.97 -1.20
N ASP A 184 -11.74 -19.10 -0.25
CA ASP A 184 -12.43 -17.83 -0.40
C ASP A 184 -11.42 -16.70 -0.30
N LEU A 185 -11.46 -15.75 -1.26
CA LEU A 185 -10.52 -14.62 -1.33
C LEU A 185 -11.03 -13.43 -0.51
N ALA A 186 -10.24 -13.00 0.45
CA ALA A 186 -10.38 -11.72 1.12
C ALA A 186 -9.29 -10.77 0.62
N TYR A 187 -9.69 -9.74 -0.13
CA TYR A 187 -8.77 -8.72 -0.61
C TYR A 187 -8.83 -7.46 0.26
N GLN A 188 -7.67 -6.95 0.64
CA GLN A 188 -7.51 -5.66 1.30
C GLN A 188 -6.65 -4.75 0.42
N GLY A 189 -7.24 -3.63 -0.03
CA GLY A 189 -6.55 -2.61 -0.79
C GLY A 189 -5.60 -1.78 0.05
N ASN A 190 -4.76 -0.98 -0.63
CA ASN A 190 -3.89 0.02 -0.07
C ASN A 190 -3.84 1.23 -1.02
N ASN A 191 -2.88 2.16 -0.89
CA ASN A 191 -2.78 3.33 -1.73
C ASN A 191 -1.45 3.41 -2.48
N LEU A 192 -1.51 3.92 -3.71
CA LEU A 192 -0.40 4.59 -4.36
C LEU A 192 -0.46 6.06 -3.96
N THR A 193 0.58 6.58 -3.28
CA THR A 193 0.72 7.98 -2.92
C THR A 193 1.58 8.68 -3.97
N ILE A 194 1.04 9.72 -4.61
CA ILE A 194 1.80 10.62 -5.48
C ILE A 194 2.24 11.81 -4.66
N THR A 195 3.57 12.01 -4.55
CA THR A 195 4.18 13.13 -3.83
C THR A 195 4.57 14.24 -4.80
N LYS A 196 4.80 15.44 -4.27
CA LYS A 196 5.19 16.60 -5.07
C LYS A 196 6.54 16.41 -5.75
N ALA A 197 6.68 16.93 -6.97
CA ALA A 197 7.95 17.07 -7.65
C ALA A 197 8.68 18.33 -7.18
N LEU A 198 10.01 18.32 -7.15
CA LEU A 198 10.80 19.49 -6.85
C LEU A 198 10.97 20.32 -8.12
N LEU A 199 10.56 21.59 -8.07
CA LEU A 199 10.80 22.58 -9.10
C LEU A 199 11.93 23.52 -8.66
N ASN A 200 13.03 23.55 -9.40
CA ASN A 200 14.14 24.46 -9.13
C ASN A 200 14.03 25.68 -10.05
N VAL A 201 14.07 26.86 -9.47
CA VAL A 201 14.11 28.14 -10.17
C VAL A 201 15.38 28.87 -9.74
N ILE A 202 16.22 29.25 -10.73
CA ILE A 202 17.48 29.93 -10.50
C ILE A 202 17.43 31.27 -11.26
N ALA A 203 17.55 32.39 -10.54
CA ALA A 203 17.58 33.72 -11.14
C ALA A 203 18.82 33.87 -12.04
N ASP A 204 18.66 34.55 -13.18
CA ASP A 204 19.80 34.93 -14.03
C ASP A 204 20.52 36.13 -13.46
N ALA A 205 21.86 36.13 -13.49
CA ALA A 205 22.64 37.33 -13.19
C ALA A 205 22.37 38.44 -14.21
N LYS A 206 22.30 39.68 -13.76
CA LYS A 206 22.05 40.84 -14.61
C LYS A 206 23.11 41.92 -14.33
N THR A 207 23.34 42.79 -15.33
CA THR A 207 24.23 43.92 -15.21
C THR A 207 23.60 45.13 -15.85
N LYS A 208 23.79 46.32 -15.26
CA LYS A 208 23.47 47.60 -15.86
C LYS A 208 24.55 48.62 -15.55
N VAL A 209 24.58 49.71 -16.31
CA VAL A 209 25.41 50.85 -16.01
C VAL A 209 24.66 51.80 -15.08
N TYR A 210 25.34 52.47 -14.16
CA TYR A 210 24.75 53.47 -13.30
C TYR A 210 23.91 54.49 -14.07
N GLY A 211 22.70 54.72 -13.59
CA GLY A 211 21.72 55.61 -14.19
C GLY A 211 20.93 55.05 -15.37
N ASP A 212 21.20 53.81 -15.83
CA ASP A 212 20.37 53.14 -16.80
C ASP A 212 19.15 52.49 -16.12
N ALA A 213 18.11 52.22 -16.89
CA ALA A 213 16.93 51.48 -16.42
C ALA A 213 17.29 50.04 -16.02
N ASP A 214 16.57 49.44 -15.08
CA ASP A 214 16.73 48.04 -14.71
C ASP A 214 16.41 47.12 -15.89
N PRO A 215 17.24 46.11 -16.15
CA PRO A 215 16.92 45.05 -17.08
C PRO A 215 15.78 44.20 -16.55
N SER A 216 15.01 43.59 -17.42
CA SER A 216 14.01 42.55 -17.04
C SER A 216 14.72 41.41 -16.32
N LEU A 217 14.22 41.05 -15.14
CA LEU A 217 14.70 39.91 -14.37
C LEU A 217 14.15 38.61 -14.99
N THR A 218 15.02 37.67 -15.22
CA THR A 218 14.72 36.38 -15.81
C THR A 218 15.27 35.24 -14.97
N TYR A 219 14.82 34.04 -15.21
CA TYR A 219 15.23 32.85 -14.46
C TYR A 219 15.23 31.61 -15.34
N GLN A 220 15.96 30.58 -14.92
CA GLN A 220 15.96 29.24 -15.47
C GLN A 220 15.11 28.34 -14.60
N VAL A 221 14.37 27.40 -15.23
CA VAL A 221 13.52 26.42 -14.53
C VAL A 221 13.94 25.02 -14.89
N SER A 222 14.05 24.15 -13.88
CA SER A 222 14.28 22.72 -14.05
C SER A 222 13.41 21.88 -13.09
N GLY A 223 13.19 20.62 -13.44
CA GLY A 223 12.31 19.72 -12.66
C GLY A 223 10.85 19.72 -13.11
N LEU A 224 10.53 20.35 -14.25
CA LEU A 224 9.20 20.25 -14.85
C LEU A 224 8.89 18.79 -15.21
N LYS A 225 7.69 18.34 -14.92
CA LYS A 225 7.18 16.99 -15.14
C LYS A 225 5.90 17.01 -15.95
N ASN A 226 5.52 15.84 -16.48
CA ASN A 226 4.22 15.59 -17.10
C ASN A 226 3.86 16.52 -18.28
N GLY A 227 4.87 17.14 -18.92
CA GLY A 227 4.64 18.11 -20.00
C GLY A 227 4.26 19.51 -19.52
N ASP A 228 4.33 19.80 -18.22
CA ASP A 228 4.07 21.12 -17.67
C ASP A 228 5.10 22.15 -18.18
N SER A 229 4.68 23.41 -18.26
CA SER A 229 5.54 24.55 -18.60
C SER A 229 5.65 25.52 -17.44
N ALA A 230 6.74 26.28 -17.37
CA ALA A 230 6.94 27.29 -16.33
C ALA A 230 5.74 28.27 -16.27
N GLY A 231 5.23 28.71 -17.44
CA GLY A 231 4.11 29.64 -17.51
C GLY A 231 2.76 29.07 -17.06
N SER A 232 2.62 27.71 -16.99
CA SER A 232 1.39 27.08 -16.51
C SER A 232 1.38 26.85 -15.00
N ILE A 233 2.57 26.81 -14.37
CA ILE A 233 2.69 26.42 -12.95
C ILE A 233 3.30 27.49 -12.06
N LEU A 234 3.88 28.57 -12.62
CA LEU A 234 4.43 29.71 -11.90
C LEU A 234 3.58 30.98 -12.16
N THR A 235 3.47 31.80 -11.15
CA THR A 235 2.82 33.13 -11.20
C THR A 235 3.68 34.13 -10.45
N GLY A 236 3.47 35.44 -10.71
CA GLY A 236 4.28 36.49 -10.13
C GLY A 236 5.63 36.69 -10.81
N GLY A 237 6.57 37.35 -10.15
CA GLY A 237 7.85 37.68 -10.71
C GLY A 237 8.95 37.90 -9.68
N LEU A 238 10.19 38.00 -10.17
CA LEU A 238 11.34 38.32 -9.35
C LEU A 238 11.38 39.81 -8.99
N ASN A 239 11.99 40.13 -7.89
CA ASN A 239 12.38 41.50 -7.53
C ASN A 239 13.88 41.60 -7.20
N ARG A 240 14.40 42.80 -7.03
CA ARG A 240 15.76 43.00 -6.55
C ARG A 240 15.79 43.83 -5.28
N ALA A 241 16.90 43.75 -4.55
CA ALA A 241 17.21 44.68 -3.47
C ALA A 241 17.27 46.11 -4.00
N ALA A 242 16.75 47.06 -3.23
CA ALA A 242 16.73 48.46 -3.59
C ALA A 242 18.15 49.06 -3.57
N GLY A 243 18.39 50.03 -4.45
CA GLY A 243 19.64 50.78 -4.56
C GLY A 243 19.97 51.05 -6.01
N GLU A 244 20.60 52.25 -6.27
CA GLU A 244 20.99 52.68 -7.60
C GLU A 244 22.48 53.00 -7.70
N ASN A 245 23.23 52.99 -6.59
CA ASN A 245 24.66 53.21 -6.63
C ASN A 245 25.41 52.02 -7.23
N VAL A 246 26.62 52.27 -7.72
CA VAL A 246 27.52 51.19 -8.16
C VAL A 246 27.69 50.16 -7.04
N GLY A 247 27.43 48.89 -7.35
CA GLY A 247 27.42 47.84 -6.35
C GLY A 247 26.74 46.57 -6.87
N VAL A 248 26.49 45.62 -5.94
CA VAL A 248 25.87 44.32 -6.18
C VAL A 248 24.59 44.25 -5.37
N TYR A 249 23.49 43.95 -6.03
CA TYR A 249 22.13 43.93 -5.48
C TYR A 249 21.51 42.57 -5.71
N GLY A 250 21.09 41.89 -4.63
CA GLY A 250 20.47 40.53 -4.73
C GLY A 250 19.19 40.57 -5.55
N ILE A 251 19.06 39.59 -6.45
CA ILE A 251 17.80 39.26 -7.13
C ILE A 251 17.08 38.19 -6.30
N ASN A 252 15.92 38.57 -5.77
CA ASN A 252 15.15 37.77 -4.83
C ASN A 252 13.91 37.17 -5.54
N GLN A 253 13.29 36.19 -4.88
CA GLN A 253 12.09 35.52 -5.39
C GLN A 253 10.92 36.46 -5.67
N GLY A 254 10.83 37.58 -4.91
CA GLY A 254 9.70 38.50 -5.05
C GLY A 254 8.37 37.86 -4.70
N ASP A 255 7.41 38.00 -5.59
CA ASP A 255 6.08 37.37 -5.52
C ASP A 255 5.96 36.13 -6.42
N LEU A 256 7.11 35.63 -6.97
CA LEU A 256 7.11 34.40 -7.75
C LEU A 256 6.66 33.23 -6.87
N ALA A 257 5.59 32.58 -7.27
CA ALA A 257 4.94 31.50 -6.53
C ALA A 257 4.44 30.38 -7.43
N LEU A 258 4.17 29.22 -6.82
CA LEU A 258 3.49 28.13 -7.50
C LEU A 258 1.98 28.38 -7.60
N ASN A 259 1.44 28.10 -8.77
CA ASN A 259 0.01 28.02 -9.02
C ASN A 259 -0.46 26.55 -9.21
N SER A 260 0.38 25.58 -8.84
CA SER A 260 0.13 24.13 -8.92
C SER A 260 0.43 23.46 -7.60
N GLY A 261 -0.49 22.58 -7.15
CA GLY A 261 -0.30 21.76 -5.95
C GLY A 261 0.67 20.58 -6.16
N ASN A 262 1.15 20.35 -7.38
CA ASN A 262 1.95 19.18 -7.74
C ASN A 262 3.45 19.37 -7.56
N TYR A 263 3.89 20.56 -7.15
CA TYR A 263 5.30 20.90 -6.99
C TYR A 263 5.61 21.52 -5.63
N ASP A 264 6.86 21.37 -5.23
CA ASP A 264 7.51 22.19 -4.22
C ASP A 264 8.56 23.08 -4.90
N LEU A 265 8.53 24.40 -4.60
CA LEU A 265 9.42 25.40 -5.20
C LEU A 265 10.71 25.50 -4.41
N SER A 266 11.84 25.34 -5.10
CA SER A 266 13.18 25.70 -4.63
C SER A 266 13.67 26.88 -5.44
N TYR A 267 13.89 28.03 -4.79
CA TYR A 267 14.39 29.24 -5.43
C TYR A 267 15.83 29.50 -5.05
N GLN A 268 16.67 29.81 -6.06
CA GLN A 268 18.03 30.28 -5.88
C GLN A 268 18.18 31.68 -6.49
N GLY A 269 18.48 32.66 -5.67
CA GLY A 269 18.74 34.02 -6.09
C GLY A 269 20.07 34.20 -6.84
N ASN A 270 20.24 35.37 -7.46
CA ASN A 270 21.46 35.82 -8.11
C ASN A 270 21.61 37.32 -7.90
N ASN A 271 22.47 38.02 -8.67
CA ASN A 271 22.78 39.43 -8.46
C ASN A 271 22.55 40.27 -9.73
N LEU A 272 22.04 41.50 -9.52
CA LEU A 272 22.21 42.63 -10.42
C LEU A 272 23.45 43.40 -10.05
N THR A 273 24.40 43.53 -10.95
CA THR A 273 25.62 44.36 -10.76
C THR A 273 25.43 45.69 -11.46
N ILE A 274 25.54 46.80 -10.71
CA ILE A 274 25.55 48.16 -11.25
C ILE A 274 27.00 48.59 -11.42
N THR A 275 27.41 48.83 -12.65
CA THR A 275 28.76 49.26 -13.02
C THR A 275 28.85 50.78 -13.15
N LYS A 276 30.05 51.33 -13.11
CA LYS A 276 30.28 52.78 -13.25
C LYS A 276 29.87 53.27 -14.64
N ALA A 277 29.19 54.42 -14.70
CA ALA A 277 29.00 55.17 -15.93
C ALA A 277 30.30 55.89 -16.32
N LEU A 278 30.51 56.01 -17.63
CA LEU A 278 31.63 56.78 -18.16
C LEU A 278 31.29 58.28 -18.09
N LEU A 279 32.10 59.07 -17.39
CA LEU A 279 32.04 60.51 -17.35
C LEU A 279 33.16 61.04 -18.25
N ASN A 280 32.82 61.86 -19.26
CA ASN A 280 33.79 62.51 -20.10
C ASN A 280 33.93 63.98 -19.68
N VAL A 281 35.16 64.45 -19.48
CA VAL A 281 35.51 65.82 -19.18
C VAL A 281 36.43 66.28 -20.31
N ILE A 282 36.04 67.33 -21.02
CA ILE A 282 36.76 67.88 -22.20
C ILE A 282 37.07 69.30 -21.89
N ALA A 283 38.36 69.72 -21.82
CA ALA A 283 38.79 71.08 -21.63
C ALA A 283 38.44 71.96 -22.84
N ASP A 284 37.97 73.17 -22.58
CA ASP A 284 37.68 74.10 -23.62
C ASP A 284 39.00 74.74 -24.12
N ALA A 285 39.14 74.89 -25.41
CA ALA A 285 40.26 75.64 -25.99
C ALA A 285 40.24 77.11 -25.54
N LYS A 286 41.37 77.62 -25.17
CA LYS A 286 41.53 79.05 -24.78
C LYS A 286 42.71 79.64 -25.54
N THR A 287 42.66 80.97 -25.73
CA THR A 287 43.68 81.74 -26.37
C THR A 287 44.05 82.94 -25.48
N LYS A 288 45.27 83.36 -25.47
CA LYS A 288 45.74 84.61 -24.87
C LYS A 288 46.78 85.30 -25.74
N VAL A 289 47.00 86.57 -25.56
CA VAL A 289 48.12 87.26 -26.21
C VAL A 289 49.35 87.08 -25.35
N TYR A 290 50.56 87.08 -25.95
CA TYR A 290 51.81 86.93 -25.25
C TYR A 290 51.98 88.08 -24.23
N GLY A 291 52.31 87.74 -22.99
CA GLY A 291 52.43 88.63 -21.87
C GLY A 291 51.15 88.86 -21.07
N ASP A 292 49.96 88.44 -21.55
CA ASP A 292 48.72 88.56 -20.78
C ASP A 292 48.62 87.52 -19.68
N ALA A 293 47.76 87.75 -18.69
CA ALA A 293 47.41 86.77 -17.68
C ALA A 293 46.67 85.53 -18.35
N ASP A 294 46.84 84.36 -17.75
CA ASP A 294 46.16 83.16 -18.21
C ASP A 294 44.65 83.34 -18.03
N PRO A 295 43.87 82.97 -19.09
CA PRO A 295 42.40 82.94 -18.96
C PRO A 295 41.96 81.83 -18.02
N ALA A 296 40.81 82.02 -17.39
CA ALA A 296 40.20 80.95 -16.63
C ALA A 296 39.96 79.71 -17.53
N LEU A 297 40.56 78.61 -17.11
CA LEU A 297 40.37 77.34 -17.81
C LEU A 297 38.96 76.75 -17.46
N THR A 298 38.20 76.36 -18.49
CA THR A 298 36.86 75.82 -18.38
C THR A 298 36.84 74.50 -19.06
N TYR A 299 35.82 73.68 -18.76
CA TYR A 299 35.63 72.37 -19.33
C TYR A 299 34.12 72.09 -19.53
N GLN A 300 33.83 71.16 -20.40
CA GLN A 300 32.48 70.58 -20.60
C GLN A 300 32.47 69.16 -20.06
N VAL A 301 31.32 68.78 -19.47
CA VAL A 301 31.08 67.44 -18.86
C VAL A 301 29.92 66.79 -19.60
N SER A 302 30.15 65.57 -19.99
CA SER A 302 29.09 64.73 -20.57
C SER A 302 29.10 63.33 -19.98
N GLY A 303 27.96 62.59 -20.04
CA GLY A 303 27.83 61.27 -19.46
C GLY A 303 27.28 61.27 -18.02
N LEU A 304 26.91 62.44 -17.49
CA LEU A 304 26.21 62.49 -16.18
C LEU A 304 24.87 61.72 -16.26
N LYS A 305 24.57 60.99 -15.23
CA LYS A 305 23.39 60.14 -15.09
C LYS A 305 22.59 60.55 -13.84
N ASN A 306 21.33 60.07 -13.72
CA ASN A 306 20.46 60.18 -12.53
C ASN A 306 20.24 61.62 -12.04
N GLY A 307 20.41 62.64 -12.89
CA GLY A 307 20.33 64.03 -12.48
C GLY A 307 21.57 64.53 -11.73
N ASP A 308 22.68 63.81 -11.74
CA ASP A 308 23.94 64.25 -11.14
C ASP A 308 24.44 65.53 -11.82
N THR A 309 25.14 66.40 -11.09
CA THR A 309 25.78 67.59 -11.57
C THR A 309 27.29 67.46 -11.54
N ALA A 310 28.01 68.20 -12.42
CA ALA A 310 29.44 68.18 -12.46
C ALA A 310 30.05 68.55 -11.08
N GLY A 311 29.45 69.54 -10.38
CA GLY A 311 29.92 69.96 -9.03
C GLY A 311 29.70 68.92 -7.92
N ALA A 312 28.76 68.00 -8.10
CA ALA A 312 28.49 66.89 -7.16
C ALA A 312 29.44 65.69 -7.40
N VAL A 313 29.85 65.50 -8.66
CA VAL A 313 30.61 64.32 -9.09
C VAL A 313 32.12 64.57 -9.14
N LEU A 314 32.55 65.81 -9.51
CA LEU A 314 33.95 66.21 -9.57
C LEU A 314 34.35 66.87 -8.28
N ASN A 315 35.61 66.67 -7.86
CA ASN A 315 36.13 67.17 -6.59
C ASN A 315 36.43 68.70 -6.56
N GLY A 316 36.05 69.44 -7.59
CA GLY A 316 36.22 70.88 -7.69
C GLY A 316 37.69 71.38 -7.93
N GLY A 317 38.60 70.47 -8.23
CA GLY A 317 39.96 70.79 -8.66
C GLY A 317 39.95 71.52 -10.01
N GLY A 318 40.80 72.58 -10.17
CA GLY A 318 40.91 73.33 -11.40
C GLY A 318 41.78 72.61 -12.47
N LEU A 319 41.54 72.98 -13.72
CA LEU A 319 42.43 72.59 -14.80
C LEU A 319 43.75 73.39 -14.68
N VAL A 320 44.82 72.76 -15.10
CA VAL A 320 46.12 73.41 -15.18
C VAL A 320 46.69 73.25 -16.60
N ARG A 321 47.37 74.25 -17.10
CA ARG A 321 48.11 74.14 -18.34
C ARG A 321 49.57 73.74 -18.07
N VAL A 322 50.21 73.16 -19.04
CA VAL A 322 51.67 72.96 -19.00
C VAL A 322 52.36 74.34 -19.00
N SER A 323 53.38 74.45 -18.22
CA SER A 323 54.19 75.69 -18.09
C SER A 323 54.87 76.01 -19.43
N GLY A 324 54.97 77.32 -19.71
CA GLY A 324 55.61 77.87 -20.93
C GLY A 324 54.91 79.15 -21.35
N GLU A 325 55.67 80.21 -21.75
CA GLU A 325 55.14 81.51 -22.16
C GLU A 325 55.46 81.83 -23.62
N ASN A 326 56.20 80.99 -24.32
CA ASN A 326 56.51 81.24 -25.76
C ASN A 326 55.27 80.91 -26.65
N VAL A 327 55.15 81.65 -27.75
CA VAL A 327 54.17 81.35 -28.80
C VAL A 327 54.44 80.00 -29.42
N GLY A 328 53.48 79.08 -29.33
CA GLY A 328 53.54 77.71 -29.87
C GLY A 328 52.64 77.49 -31.05
#